data_3a58dcb3168b738bc1c3a2f1926ed013
#
_entry.id   3a58dcb3168b738bc1c3a2f1926ed013
#
_cell.length_a   1.000
_cell.length_b   1.000
_cell.length_c   1.000
_cell.angle_alpha   90.00
_cell.angle_beta   90.00
_cell.angle_gamma   90.00
#
_symmetry.space_group_name_H-M   'P 1'
#
loop_
_entity.id
_entity.type
_entity.pdbx_description
1 polymer ?
#
loop_
_entity_poly.entity_id
_entity_poly.type
_entity_poly.pdbx_seq_one_letter_code
_entity_poly.pdbx_strand_id
1 'polypeptide(L)'
;MNNYHIYEEMGRGKFSVVYKGRKKKTIEYVAIKSVERSRRQKLMNEVRIFHNLQHKNVLRFHNWYETRNHLWIVFEFCPGGDLFKLIEEDKKLPEKTVKKFAFELIEGLSYLDENGVIYADLKPSNILINEFSNLKFGDFGLSKKIVDLTAKASSLPEE
;
A
#
# COMPACT_ATOMS: atom_id res chain seq x y z
N MET A 1 6.97 16.99 6.39
CA MET A 1 5.55 17.32 6.06
C MET A 1 5.34 18.70 5.42
N ASN A 2 6.31 19.62 5.51
CA ASN A 2 6.14 20.99 4.97
C ASN A 2 5.89 21.10 3.45
N ASN A 3 6.13 20.04 2.69
CA ASN A 3 6.00 20.00 1.24
C ASN A 3 4.59 19.62 0.74
N TYR A 4 3.65 19.35 1.65
CA TYR A 4 2.30 18.91 1.29
C TYR A 4 1.24 19.78 1.94
N HIS A 5 0.11 19.95 1.26
CA HIS A 5 -1.16 20.34 1.86
C HIS A 5 -1.90 19.06 2.23
N ILE A 6 -2.48 19.02 3.43
CA ILE A 6 -3.31 17.91 3.89
C ILE A 6 -4.76 18.38 3.84
N TYR A 7 -5.61 17.55 3.26
CA TYR A 7 -7.03 17.80 3.09
C TYR A 7 -7.87 16.87 3.96
N GLU A 8 -8.98 16.36 3.44
CA GLU A 8 -9.92 15.50 4.13
C GLU A 8 -9.36 14.10 4.46
N GLU A 9 -9.88 13.53 5.52
CA GLU A 9 -9.67 12.12 5.87
C GLU A 9 -10.39 11.23 4.84
N MET A 10 -9.68 10.26 4.30
CA MET A 10 -10.21 9.29 3.34
C MET A 10 -10.55 7.94 3.97
N GLY A 11 -9.87 7.59 5.06
CA GLY A 11 -10.07 6.33 5.75
C GLY A 11 -9.35 6.28 7.09
N ARG A 12 -9.89 5.48 7.99
CA ARG A 12 -9.36 5.29 9.34
C ARG A 12 -9.24 3.82 9.67
N GLY A 13 -8.05 3.41 10.06
CA GLY A 13 -7.77 2.12 10.68
C GLY A 13 -7.62 2.22 12.20
N LYS A 14 -7.43 1.10 12.85
CA LYS A 14 -7.27 1.04 14.31
C LYS A 14 -6.11 1.93 14.85
N PHE A 15 -5.04 2.08 14.11
CA PHE A 15 -3.83 2.82 14.52
C PHE A 15 -3.32 3.78 13.45
N SER A 16 -4.11 4.05 12.43
CA SER A 16 -3.71 4.89 11.31
C SER A 16 -4.89 5.66 10.73
N VAL A 17 -4.57 6.82 10.16
CA VAL A 17 -5.52 7.63 9.40
C VAL A 17 -4.89 7.94 8.05
N VAL A 18 -5.67 7.85 6.99
CA VAL A 18 -5.23 8.20 5.63
C VAL A 18 -5.94 9.49 5.20
N TYR A 19 -5.16 10.44 4.77
CA TYR A 19 -5.62 11.74 4.29
C TYR A 19 -5.35 11.88 2.79
N LYS A 20 -6.24 12.59 2.10
CA LYS A 20 -5.91 13.15 0.81
C LYS A 20 -4.97 14.34 1.00
N GLY A 21 -3.96 14.44 0.18
CA GLY A 21 -3.05 15.57 0.18
C GLY A 21 -2.67 16.00 -1.22
N ARG A 22 -1.94 17.10 -1.32
CA ARG A 22 -1.38 17.60 -2.57
C ARG A 22 0.03 18.13 -2.33
N LYS A 23 0.94 17.78 -3.20
CA LYS A 23 2.31 18.31 -3.17
C LYS A 23 2.27 19.81 -3.49
N LYS A 24 2.86 20.62 -2.61
CA LYS A 24 2.92 22.09 -2.77
C LYS A 24 3.59 22.46 -4.10
N LYS A 25 3.11 23.54 -4.71
CA LYS A 25 3.59 24.06 -6.00
C LYS A 25 3.37 23.11 -7.18
N THR A 26 2.53 22.10 -7.05
CA THR A 26 2.14 21.18 -8.11
C THR A 26 0.63 20.90 -8.07
N ILE A 27 0.12 20.19 -9.07
CA ILE A 27 -1.25 19.65 -9.11
C ILE A 27 -1.28 18.17 -8.73
N GLU A 28 -0.16 17.61 -8.23
CA GLU A 28 -0.02 16.19 -7.88
C GLU A 28 -0.71 15.90 -6.54
N TYR A 29 -1.77 15.11 -6.59
CA TYR A 29 -2.45 14.58 -5.40
C TYR A 29 -1.72 13.34 -4.88
N VAL A 30 -1.77 13.16 -3.57
CA VAL A 30 -1.12 12.07 -2.84
C VAL A 30 -2.04 11.52 -1.75
N ALA A 31 -1.81 10.28 -1.35
CA ALA A 31 -2.38 9.71 -0.14
C ALA A 31 -1.34 9.77 0.99
N ILE A 32 -1.74 10.28 2.14
CA ILE A 32 -0.85 10.49 3.30
C ILE A 32 -1.35 9.66 4.48
N LYS A 33 -0.66 8.57 4.79
CA LYS A 33 -0.96 7.69 5.92
C LYS A 33 -0.24 8.21 7.16
N SER A 34 -1.00 8.56 8.20
CA SER A 34 -0.51 8.92 9.52
C SER A 34 -0.63 7.73 10.45
N VAL A 35 0.44 7.39 11.17
CA VAL A 35 0.49 6.28 12.13
C VAL A 35 1.10 6.78 13.44
N GLU A 36 0.57 6.32 14.58
CA GLU A 36 1.14 6.65 15.89
C GLU A 36 2.59 6.17 16.01
N ARG A 37 3.43 6.97 16.65
CA ARG A 37 4.85 6.67 16.85
C ARG A 37 5.12 5.35 17.58
N SER A 38 4.20 4.93 18.43
CA SER A 38 4.25 3.61 19.11
C SER A 38 4.37 2.42 18.14
N ARG A 39 3.95 2.59 16.89
CA ARG A 39 4.00 1.59 15.82
C ARG A 39 5.20 1.72 14.88
N ARG A 40 6.20 2.51 15.25
CA ARG A 40 7.37 2.82 14.42
C ARG A 40 8.04 1.59 13.81
N GLN A 41 8.30 0.56 14.63
CA GLN A 41 8.98 -0.66 14.18
C GLN A 41 8.23 -1.35 13.04
N LYS A 42 6.91 -1.52 13.20
CA LYS A 42 6.06 -2.14 12.19
C LYS A 42 6.01 -1.31 10.91
N LEU A 43 5.87 0.01 11.06
CA LEU A 43 5.80 0.92 9.93
C LEU A 43 7.11 0.99 9.15
N MET A 44 8.27 1.00 9.82
CA MET A 44 9.56 1.01 9.15
C MET A 44 9.81 -0.28 8.35
N ASN A 45 9.24 -1.40 8.79
CA ASN A 45 9.25 -2.63 8.01
C ASN A 45 8.45 -2.50 6.71
N GLU A 46 7.26 -1.91 6.79
CA GLU A 46 6.42 -1.59 5.63
C GLU A 46 7.16 -0.65 4.65
N VAL A 47 7.74 0.44 5.15
CA VAL A 47 8.53 1.38 4.36
C VAL A 47 9.72 0.69 3.68
N ARG A 48 10.44 -0.20 4.38
CA ARG A 48 11.58 -0.96 3.82
C ARG A 48 11.17 -1.85 2.65
N ILE A 49 9.96 -2.41 2.70
CA ILE A 49 9.43 -3.21 1.60
C ILE A 49 9.06 -2.29 0.43
N PHE A 50 8.24 -1.28 0.66
CA PHE A 50 7.78 -0.36 -0.40
C PHE A 50 8.91 0.40 -1.10
N HIS A 51 9.92 0.84 -0.36
CA HIS A 51 10.99 1.69 -0.89
C HIS A 51 11.69 1.11 -2.10
N ASN A 52 11.76 -0.23 -2.20
CA ASN A 52 12.44 -0.92 -3.28
C ASN A 52 11.51 -1.48 -4.36
N LEU A 53 10.19 -1.30 -4.20
CA LEU A 53 9.21 -1.80 -5.15
C LEU A 53 8.79 -0.71 -6.16
N GLN A 54 8.84 -1.05 -7.44
CA GLN A 54 8.45 -0.15 -8.51
C GLN A 54 7.79 -0.94 -9.64
N HIS A 55 6.46 -1.00 -9.63
CA HIS A 55 5.66 -1.73 -10.60
C HIS A 55 4.31 -1.06 -10.85
N LYS A 56 3.75 -1.22 -12.05
CA LYS A 56 2.46 -0.62 -12.43
C LYS A 56 1.29 -1.04 -11.54
N ASN A 57 1.34 -2.25 -10.96
CA ASN A 57 0.31 -2.80 -10.08
C ASN A 57 0.70 -2.79 -8.58
N VAL A 58 1.75 -2.10 -8.21
CA VAL A 58 2.12 -1.86 -6.80
C VAL A 58 1.97 -0.37 -6.49
N LEU A 59 1.37 -0.05 -5.34
CA LEU A 59 1.19 1.33 -4.89
C LEU A 59 2.54 2.03 -4.77
N ARG A 60 2.69 3.16 -5.48
CA ARG A 60 3.95 3.88 -5.52
C ARG A 60 4.20 4.60 -4.21
N PHE A 61 5.32 4.29 -3.57
CA PHE A 61 5.84 5.03 -2.42
C PHE A 61 6.55 6.30 -2.89
N HIS A 62 6.28 7.43 -2.24
CA HIS A 62 6.95 8.70 -2.52
C HIS A 62 7.96 9.07 -1.46
N ASN A 63 7.52 9.12 -0.20
CA ASN A 63 8.36 9.57 0.90
C ASN A 63 7.77 9.20 2.27
N TRP A 64 8.56 9.38 3.32
CA TRP A 64 8.08 9.29 4.68
C TRP A 64 8.67 10.41 5.56
N TYR A 65 8.00 10.72 6.65
CA TYR A 65 8.38 11.76 7.59
C TYR A 65 8.10 11.32 9.02
N GLU A 66 8.89 11.82 9.96
CA GLU A 66 8.69 11.61 11.39
C GLU A 66 8.42 12.96 12.06
N THR A 67 7.42 13.00 12.92
CA THR A 67 7.09 14.09 13.81
C THR A 67 7.12 13.60 15.24
N ARG A 68 6.97 14.49 16.23
CA ARG A 68 7.03 14.15 17.65
C ARG A 68 6.13 12.95 18.02
N ASN A 69 4.93 12.90 17.49
CA ASN A 69 3.88 11.94 17.89
C ASN A 69 3.51 10.94 16.79
N HIS A 70 3.81 11.22 15.52
CA HIS A 70 3.36 10.44 14.38
C HIS A 70 4.46 10.20 13.37
N LEU A 71 4.26 9.12 12.63
CA LEU A 71 4.96 8.80 11.40
C LEU A 71 4.00 8.99 10.23
N TRP A 72 4.50 9.53 9.13
CA TRP A 72 3.73 9.89 7.96
C TRP A 72 4.33 9.25 6.74
N ILE A 73 3.55 8.49 5.99
CA ILE A 73 3.97 7.92 4.71
C ILE A 73 3.16 8.55 3.60
N VAL A 74 3.83 8.89 2.52
CA VAL A 74 3.23 9.48 1.32
C VAL A 74 3.27 8.48 0.18
N PHE A 75 2.09 8.20 -0.38
CA PHE A 75 1.89 7.32 -1.51
C PHE A 75 1.21 8.04 -2.67
N GLU A 76 1.24 7.43 -3.85
CA GLU A 76 0.38 7.87 -4.95
C GLU A 76 -1.09 7.88 -4.53
N PHE A 77 -1.86 8.80 -5.11
CA PHE A 77 -3.29 8.88 -4.86
C PHE A 77 -4.04 7.98 -5.84
N CYS A 78 -4.93 7.12 -5.32
CA CYS A 78 -5.80 6.25 -6.10
C CYS A 78 -7.25 6.73 -5.99
N PRO A 79 -7.73 7.55 -6.94
CA PRO A 79 -9.08 8.15 -6.86
C PRO A 79 -10.22 7.15 -6.98
N GLY A 80 -9.98 5.97 -7.56
CA GLY A 80 -10.99 4.91 -7.69
C GLY A 80 -11.30 4.17 -6.38
N GLY A 81 -10.65 4.52 -5.27
CA GLY A 81 -10.84 3.85 -3.99
C GLY A 81 -10.26 2.43 -3.97
N ASP A 82 -10.91 1.52 -3.26
CA ASP A 82 -10.52 0.12 -3.19
C ASP A 82 -11.51 -0.81 -3.93
N LEU A 83 -11.02 -1.99 -4.28
CA LEU A 83 -11.78 -2.97 -5.04
C LEU A 83 -13.00 -3.50 -4.25
N PHE A 84 -12.95 -3.49 -2.91
CA PHE A 84 -14.07 -3.91 -2.08
C PHE A 84 -15.27 -2.97 -2.27
N LYS A 85 -15.06 -1.66 -2.21
CA LYS A 85 -16.09 -0.65 -2.42
C LYS A 85 -16.68 -0.73 -3.83
N LEU A 86 -15.83 -0.90 -4.85
CA LEU A 86 -16.31 -1.07 -6.22
C LEU A 86 -17.26 -2.27 -6.35
N ILE A 87 -16.91 -3.42 -5.75
CA ILE A 87 -17.76 -4.62 -5.77
C ILE A 87 -19.05 -4.40 -4.97
N GLU A 88 -18.99 -3.68 -3.84
CA GLU A 88 -20.19 -3.36 -3.05
C GLU A 88 -21.15 -2.44 -3.81
N GLU A 89 -20.66 -1.45 -4.51
CA GLU A 89 -21.46 -0.49 -5.27
C GLU A 89 -22.07 -1.12 -6.51
N ASP A 90 -21.28 -1.79 -7.33
CA ASP A 90 -21.70 -2.33 -8.62
C ASP A 90 -22.36 -3.72 -8.53
N LYS A 91 -22.19 -4.42 -7.39
CA LYS A 91 -22.68 -5.80 -7.14
C LYS A 91 -22.14 -6.83 -8.12
N LYS A 92 -22.00 -6.50 -9.40
CA LYS A 92 -21.52 -7.38 -10.47
C LYS A 92 -20.68 -6.58 -11.47
N LEU A 93 -19.47 -7.03 -11.69
CA LEU A 93 -18.57 -6.43 -12.68
C LEU A 93 -18.69 -7.13 -14.03
N PRO A 94 -18.54 -6.42 -15.16
CA PRO A 94 -18.47 -7.03 -16.49
C PRO A 94 -17.33 -8.05 -16.59
N GLU A 95 -17.54 -9.15 -17.30
CA GLU A 95 -16.53 -10.21 -17.45
C GLU A 95 -15.20 -9.68 -17.99
N LYS A 96 -15.23 -8.74 -18.93
CA LYS A 96 -14.03 -8.07 -19.46
C LYS A 96 -13.23 -7.37 -18.36
N THR A 97 -13.90 -6.70 -17.43
CA THR A 97 -13.27 -6.03 -16.29
C THR A 97 -12.67 -7.05 -15.33
N VAL A 98 -13.41 -8.12 -15.03
CA VAL A 98 -12.91 -9.21 -14.17
C VAL A 98 -11.65 -9.85 -14.75
N LYS A 99 -11.64 -10.15 -16.05
CA LYS A 99 -10.45 -10.67 -16.75
C LYS A 99 -9.26 -9.72 -16.64
N LYS A 100 -9.46 -8.43 -16.92
CA LYS A 100 -8.42 -7.41 -16.78
C LYS A 100 -7.85 -7.40 -15.36
N PHE A 101 -8.70 -7.36 -14.35
CA PHE A 101 -8.29 -7.33 -12.94
C PHE A 101 -7.55 -8.61 -12.54
N ALA A 102 -7.99 -9.78 -13.01
CA ALA A 102 -7.28 -11.03 -12.77
C ALA A 102 -5.85 -11.01 -13.32
N PHE A 103 -5.66 -10.54 -14.55
CA PHE A 103 -4.32 -10.38 -15.13
C PHE A 103 -3.46 -9.42 -14.33
N GLU A 104 -3.98 -8.28 -13.94
CA GLU A 104 -3.24 -7.28 -13.15
C GLU A 104 -2.85 -7.79 -11.77
N LEU A 105 -3.71 -8.58 -11.11
CA LEU A 105 -3.38 -9.24 -9.84
C LEU A 105 -2.25 -10.27 -10.01
N ILE A 106 -2.30 -11.08 -11.07
CA ILE A 106 -1.26 -12.05 -11.37
C ILE A 106 0.07 -11.35 -11.66
N GLU A 107 0.07 -10.31 -12.49
CA GLU A 107 1.29 -9.52 -12.79
C GLU A 107 1.89 -8.89 -11.52
N GLY A 108 1.04 -8.31 -10.67
CA GLY A 108 1.49 -7.73 -9.41
C GLY A 108 2.07 -8.77 -8.44
N LEU A 109 1.41 -9.93 -8.28
CA LEU A 109 1.89 -11.02 -7.43
C LEU A 109 3.19 -11.62 -7.97
N SER A 110 3.30 -11.84 -9.29
CA SER A 110 4.53 -12.32 -9.93
C SER A 110 5.71 -11.38 -9.66
N TYR A 111 5.48 -10.07 -9.82
CA TYR A 111 6.49 -9.07 -9.51
C TYR A 111 6.93 -9.10 -8.03
N LEU A 112 5.98 -9.24 -7.08
CA LEU A 112 6.30 -9.34 -5.65
C LEU A 112 7.11 -10.59 -5.34
N ASP A 113 6.73 -11.73 -5.91
CA ASP A 113 7.46 -13.01 -5.77
C ASP A 113 8.89 -12.91 -6.30
N GLU A 114 9.09 -12.37 -7.51
CA GLU A 114 10.40 -12.11 -8.11
C GLU A 114 11.29 -11.19 -7.25
N ASN A 115 10.69 -10.30 -6.47
CA ASN A 115 11.39 -9.42 -5.52
C ASN A 115 11.50 -10.00 -4.10
N GLY A 116 11.15 -11.27 -3.93
CA GLY A 116 11.23 -11.97 -2.65
C GLY A 116 10.28 -11.43 -1.58
N VAL A 117 9.11 -10.93 -1.99
CA VAL A 117 8.09 -10.35 -1.09
C VAL A 117 6.85 -11.25 -1.05
N ILE A 118 6.52 -11.74 0.14
CA ILE A 118 5.24 -12.40 0.41
C ILE A 118 4.24 -11.33 0.86
N TYR A 119 3.18 -11.10 0.08
CA TYR A 119 2.20 -10.04 0.36
C TYR A 119 1.37 -10.32 1.62
N ALA A 120 0.93 -11.55 1.83
CA ALA A 120 0.30 -12.10 3.04
C ALA A 120 -1.10 -11.55 3.44
N ASP A 121 -1.63 -10.50 2.81
CA ASP A 121 -2.96 -9.94 3.12
C ASP A 121 -3.75 -9.58 1.86
N LEU A 122 -3.82 -10.53 0.92
CA LEU A 122 -4.56 -10.34 -0.33
C LEU A 122 -6.08 -10.37 -0.07
N LYS A 123 -6.70 -9.21 -0.21
CA LYS A 123 -8.15 -9.01 -0.09
C LYS A 123 -8.59 -7.76 -0.88
N PRO A 124 -9.84 -7.68 -1.31
CA PRO A 124 -10.31 -6.55 -2.13
C PRO A 124 -10.10 -5.17 -1.50
N SER A 125 -10.21 -5.03 -0.18
CA SER A 125 -10.01 -3.76 0.53
C SER A 125 -8.54 -3.28 0.54
N ASN A 126 -7.58 -4.14 0.20
CA ASN A 126 -6.16 -3.80 0.09
C ASN A 126 -5.70 -3.57 -1.35
N ILE A 127 -6.60 -3.71 -2.32
CA ILE A 127 -6.34 -3.46 -3.73
C ILE A 127 -6.99 -2.13 -4.10
N LEU A 128 -6.17 -1.16 -4.45
CA LEU A 128 -6.61 0.19 -4.81
C LEU A 128 -6.75 0.32 -6.32
N ILE A 129 -7.51 1.33 -6.76
CA ILE A 129 -7.78 1.60 -8.17
C ILE A 129 -7.28 3.01 -8.49
N ASN A 130 -6.34 3.11 -9.42
CA ASN A 130 -5.77 4.39 -9.83
C ASN A 130 -6.68 5.12 -10.84
N GLU A 131 -6.26 6.32 -11.26
CA GLU A 131 -6.99 7.16 -12.22
C GLU A 131 -7.18 6.53 -13.61
N PHE A 132 -6.35 5.55 -13.96
CA PHE A 132 -6.45 4.80 -15.23
C PHE A 132 -7.22 3.49 -15.09
N SER A 133 -7.94 3.28 -13.99
CA SER A 133 -8.68 2.04 -13.68
C SER A 133 -7.78 0.80 -13.63
N ASN A 134 -6.52 0.95 -13.20
CA ASN A 134 -5.60 -0.15 -12.96
C ASN A 134 -5.53 -0.46 -11.46
N LEU A 135 -5.37 -1.75 -11.15
CA LEU A 135 -5.23 -2.22 -9.78
C LEU A 135 -3.83 -1.95 -9.22
N LYS A 136 -3.79 -1.60 -7.94
CA LYS A 136 -2.57 -1.32 -7.18
C LYS A 136 -2.58 -2.09 -5.87
N PHE A 137 -1.59 -2.95 -5.64
CA PHE A 137 -1.38 -3.56 -4.33
C PHE A 137 -0.99 -2.49 -3.31
N GLY A 138 -1.83 -2.29 -2.29
CA GLY A 138 -1.61 -1.40 -1.16
C GLY A 138 -1.47 -2.16 0.15
N ASP A 139 -1.23 -1.48 1.26
CA ASP A 139 -1.12 -2.01 2.63
C ASP A 139 -0.21 -3.25 2.79
N PHE A 140 1.09 -3.00 2.82
CA PHE A 140 2.12 -4.04 3.06
C PHE A 140 2.38 -4.31 4.55
N GLY A 141 1.47 -3.93 5.44
CA GLY A 141 1.65 -4.06 6.89
C GLY A 141 1.83 -5.49 7.40
N LEU A 142 1.36 -6.51 6.66
CA LEU A 142 1.56 -7.92 6.96
C LEU A 142 2.59 -8.59 6.03
N SER A 143 3.08 -7.89 5.03
CA SER A 143 4.03 -8.42 4.06
C SER A 143 5.40 -8.72 4.68
N LYS A 144 6.10 -9.70 4.12
CA LYS A 144 7.40 -10.18 4.62
C LYS A 144 8.36 -10.38 3.47
N LYS A 145 9.64 -10.12 3.71
CA LYS A 145 10.70 -10.55 2.80
C LYS A 145 11.10 -11.99 3.09
N ILE A 146 11.29 -12.80 2.04
CA ILE A 146 11.69 -14.20 2.14
C ILE A 146 13.02 -14.33 2.88
N VAL A 147 13.99 -13.44 2.63
CA VAL A 147 15.31 -13.41 3.32
C VAL A 147 15.15 -13.29 4.84
N ASP A 148 14.16 -12.51 5.32
CA ASP A 148 13.93 -12.33 6.76
C ASP A 148 13.33 -13.58 7.40
N LEU A 149 12.59 -14.39 6.64
CA LEU A 149 12.00 -15.65 7.09
C LEU A 149 13.04 -16.76 7.17
N THR A 150 13.91 -16.87 6.18
CA THR A 150 15.00 -17.86 6.16
C THR A 150 16.03 -17.59 7.27
N ALA A 151 16.38 -16.31 7.52
CA ALA A 151 17.26 -15.93 8.62
C ALA A 151 16.68 -16.29 10.00
N LYS A 152 15.35 -16.16 10.17
CA LYS A 152 14.65 -16.58 11.41
C LYS A 152 14.63 -18.10 11.56
N ALA A 153 14.39 -18.84 10.48
CA ALA A 153 14.36 -20.29 10.51
C ALA A 153 15.73 -20.89 10.89
N SER A 154 16.83 -20.32 10.37
CA SER A 154 18.20 -20.76 10.69
C SER A 154 18.68 -20.36 12.10
N SER A 155 17.93 -19.51 12.81
CA SER A 155 18.23 -19.11 14.18
C SER A 155 17.43 -19.90 15.26
N LEU A 156 16.55 -20.84 14.83
CA LEU A 156 15.88 -21.75 15.74
C LEU A 156 16.85 -22.85 16.17
N PRO A 157 16.89 -23.21 17.48
CA PRO A 157 17.70 -24.35 17.92
C PRO A 157 17.19 -25.63 17.23
N GLU A 158 18.10 -26.45 16.76
CA GLU A 158 17.76 -27.81 16.31
C GLU A 158 17.30 -28.60 17.55
N GLU A 159 16.05 -29.11 17.55
CA GLU A 159 15.53 -29.99 18.60
C GLU A 159 16.16 -31.37 18.49
#